data_94d2745a20eca0003883b8eb74742755
#
_entry.id   94d2745a20eca0003883b8eb74742755
#
_cell.length_a   1.000
_cell.length_b   1.000
_cell.length_c   1.000
_cell.angle_alpha   90.00
_cell.angle_beta   90.00
_cell.angle_gamma   90.00
#
_symmetry.space_group_name_H-M   'P 1'
#
loop_
_entity.id
_entity.type
_entity.pdbx_description
1 polymer ?
#
loop_
_entity_poly.entity_id
_entity_poly.type
_entity_poly.pdbx_seq_one_letter_code
_entity_poly.pdbx_strand_id
1 'polypeptide(L)'
;MKRKLTIVSIGPGDPSLLNQVTLDQLRTAAPLILRTDHHPLVSWLDEQEIRYLSLDDLYEQSDDFDELSGRIADRVWQLVSESKHPVFAVPDILTDSTVDCVFSRRPESAAEIVVIPGFSYADFYLSRCRELLPAGSFRVVSATGLLSSDYDPAEPLLVTEIDQATLAGDLKVFLSSCLDDEAHIWLLRDSGKPRAIPLFELDRLKHYNHMTALFLPAVDFMHRSRFTLRDLEEIMERLRAPDGCPWDRIQTHESLQPYMVEEAWESVIAMDEGDPDHMADELGDLLFQIVFHASIGKAFDEFSMNDVISHICTKMIQRHPHVFGSAHYDSPQDVADRWETIKREETGSRTVSESLNDVSPALPSLKYAIKVNKKAMQFPAWRSNTAELAGVIRNLSSRLADDHGALSERIMGKLLFLCTYLCHLNGQDSEIILHKTVNRFKKCFETLENNGFFKEKSPESLTFSELCVYLNHVEEEIE
;
A
#
# COMPACT_ATOMS: atom_id res chain seq x y z
N MET A 1 35.39 30.70 -17.21
CA MET A 1 34.42 29.84 -17.94
C MET A 1 33.79 28.93 -16.90
N LYS A 2 32.45 28.76 -16.91
CA LYS A 2 31.81 27.73 -16.08
C LYS A 2 32.32 26.36 -16.55
N ARG A 3 32.75 25.51 -15.64
CA ARG A 3 33.16 24.14 -15.95
C ARG A 3 31.95 23.37 -16.46
N LYS A 4 32.16 22.40 -17.35
CA LYS A 4 31.10 21.61 -17.97
C LYS A 4 31.41 20.12 -17.78
N LEU A 5 30.48 19.36 -17.22
CA LEU A 5 30.50 17.90 -17.21
C LEU A 5 29.65 17.41 -18.37
N THR A 6 30.19 16.59 -19.24
CA THR A 6 29.41 15.90 -20.26
C THR A 6 29.18 14.46 -19.82
N ILE A 7 27.92 14.02 -19.80
CA ILE A 7 27.54 12.63 -19.55
C ILE A 7 27.12 12.01 -20.87
N VAL A 8 27.66 10.84 -21.20
CA VAL A 8 27.38 10.14 -22.46
C VAL A 8 26.92 8.72 -22.19
N SER A 9 25.92 8.25 -22.93
CA SER A 9 25.55 6.82 -22.94
C SER A 9 26.48 6.09 -23.93
N ILE A 10 27.06 4.99 -23.47
CA ILE A 10 27.87 4.09 -24.29
C ILE A 10 27.12 2.80 -24.69
N GLY A 11 25.88 2.66 -24.23
CA GLY A 11 24.97 1.58 -24.60
C GLY A 11 25.48 0.18 -24.29
N PRO A 12 25.11 -0.81 -25.10
CA PRO A 12 25.47 -2.23 -24.88
C PRO A 12 26.94 -2.56 -25.27
N GLY A 13 27.72 -1.57 -25.68
CA GLY A 13 29.15 -1.75 -25.96
C GLY A 13 29.50 -2.01 -27.41
N ASP A 14 28.55 -2.05 -28.33
CA ASP A 14 28.84 -2.12 -29.77
C ASP A 14 29.11 -0.70 -30.31
N PRO A 15 30.32 -0.41 -30.80
CA PRO A 15 30.70 0.91 -31.31
C PRO A 15 29.78 1.38 -32.48
N SER A 16 29.22 0.45 -33.26
CA SER A 16 28.34 0.78 -34.38
C SER A 16 27.01 1.39 -33.94
N LEU A 17 26.63 1.24 -32.67
CA LEU A 17 25.42 1.81 -32.09
C LEU A 17 25.65 3.21 -31.49
N LEU A 18 26.91 3.67 -31.42
CA LEU A 18 27.24 5.00 -30.92
C LEU A 18 26.92 6.07 -31.97
N ASN A 19 26.25 7.12 -31.54
CA ASN A 19 26.07 8.27 -32.43
C ASN A 19 27.36 9.09 -32.58
N GLN A 20 27.45 9.87 -33.66
CA GLN A 20 28.66 10.64 -33.97
C GLN A 20 29.06 11.63 -32.88
N VAL A 21 28.08 12.22 -32.19
CA VAL A 21 28.34 13.17 -31.11
C VAL A 21 29.00 12.47 -29.92
N THR A 22 28.51 11.29 -29.55
CA THR A 22 29.13 10.46 -28.48
C THR A 22 30.57 10.09 -28.86
N LEU A 23 30.81 9.62 -30.10
CA LEU A 23 32.14 9.27 -30.57
C LEU A 23 33.12 10.46 -30.50
N ASP A 24 32.65 11.67 -30.88
CA ASP A 24 33.46 12.88 -30.81
C ASP A 24 33.79 13.27 -29.36
N GLN A 25 32.86 13.09 -28.43
CA GLN A 25 33.11 13.33 -27.00
C GLN A 25 34.08 12.34 -26.41
N LEU A 26 33.95 11.05 -26.72
CA LEU A 26 34.90 10.01 -26.26
C LEU A 26 36.34 10.32 -26.73
N ARG A 27 36.50 10.76 -27.99
CA ARG A 27 37.84 11.09 -28.57
C ARG A 27 38.44 12.38 -28.01
N THR A 28 37.63 13.34 -27.61
CA THR A 28 38.09 14.67 -27.16
C THR A 28 38.06 14.86 -25.65
N ALA A 29 37.62 13.84 -24.91
CA ALA A 29 37.53 13.88 -23.44
C ALA A 29 38.93 14.10 -22.79
N ALA A 30 38.91 14.92 -21.72
CA ALA A 30 40.09 15.18 -20.90
C ALA A 30 39.71 15.47 -19.44
N PRO A 31 39.51 14.43 -18.58
CA PRO A 31 39.56 13.01 -18.85
C PRO A 31 38.27 12.40 -19.39
N LEU A 32 38.36 11.20 -19.99
CA LEU A 32 37.24 10.27 -20.11
C LEU A 32 37.19 9.45 -18.83
N ILE A 33 36.04 9.44 -18.18
CA ILE A 33 35.78 8.72 -16.94
C ILE A 33 34.79 7.59 -17.28
N LEU A 34 35.17 6.35 -17.08
CA LEU A 34 34.30 5.19 -17.19
C LEU A 34 33.78 4.79 -15.82
N ARG A 35 32.49 4.49 -15.72
CA ARG A 35 31.94 3.89 -14.51
C ARG A 35 32.67 2.59 -14.17
N THR A 36 32.88 1.74 -15.17
CA THR A 36 33.63 0.47 -15.07
C THR A 36 34.37 0.17 -16.37
N ASP A 37 35.52 -0.48 -16.27
CA ASP A 37 36.28 -0.98 -17.43
C ASP A 37 35.86 -2.41 -17.87
N HIS A 38 34.96 -3.03 -17.13
CA HIS A 38 34.36 -4.31 -17.51
C HIS A 38 33.29 -4.19 -18.61
N HIS A 39 33.19 -3.03 -19.25
CA HIS A 39 32.24 -2.77 -20.31
C HIS A 39 32.80 -3.21 -21.69
N PRO A 40 31.98 -3.86 -22.58
CA PRO A 40 32.48 -4.37 -23.87
C PRO A 40 33.12 -3.31 -24.79
N LEU A 41 32.71 -2.05 -24.66
CA LEU A 41 33.26 -0.93 -25.43
C LEU A 41 34.75 -0.69 -25.14
N VAL A 42 35.28 -1.14 -24.01
CA VAL A 42 36.67 -0.89 -23.59
C VAL A 42 37.67 -1.43 -24.60
N SER A 43 37.44 -2.64 -25.16
CA SER A 43 38.31 -3.20 -26.21
C SER A 43 38.44 -2.27 -27.43
N TRP A 44 37.32 -1.62 -27.83
CA TRP A 44 37.32 -0.65 -28.91
C TRP A 44 38.03 0.67 -28.50
N LEU A 45 37.87 1.15 -27.26
CA LEU A 45 38.58 2.33 -26.76
C LEU A 45 40.11 2.11 -26.83
N ASP A 46 40.58 0.93 -26.42
CA ASP A 46 41.99 0.52 -26.44
C ASP A 46 42.52 0.46 -27.89
N GLU A 47 41.74 -0.12 -28.81
CA GLU A 47 42.09 -0.15 -30.24
C GLU A 47 42.19 1.26 -30.87
N GLN A 48 41.39 2.21 -30.37
CA GLN A 48 41.43 3.61 -30.81
C GLN A 48 42.43 4.47 -30.04
N GLU A 49 43.24 3.87 -29.13
CA GLU A 49 44.19 4.56 -28.25
C GLU A 49 43.55 5.70 -27.40
N ILE A 50 42.25 5.57 -27.06
CA ILE A 50 41.53 6.53 -26.23
C ILE A 50 41.80 6.23 -24.76
N ARG A 51 42.45 7.16 -24.05
CA ARG A 51 42.74 7.01 -22.62
C ARG A 51 41.55 7.30 -21.77
N TYR A 52 41.31 6.47 -20.76
CA TYR A 52 40.21 6.63 -19.79
C TYR A 52 40.67 6.40 -18.34
N LEU A 53 39.88 6.80 -17.41
CA LEU A 53 39.98 6.50 -15.98
C LEU A 53 38.80 5.58 -15.61
N SER A 54 39.07 4.40 -15.09
CA SER A 54 38.04 3.52 -14.50
C SER A 54 37.82 3.92 -13.04
N LEU A 55 36.58 3.68 -12.56
CA LEU A 55 36.22 3.84 -11.16
C LEU A 55 35.97 2.50 -10.44
N ASP A 56 36.52 1.41 -10.99
CA ASP A 56 36.36 0.06 -10.43
C ASP A 56 37.00 -0.10 -9.05
N ASP A 57 37.99 0.74 -8.71
CA ASP A 57 38.60 0.79 -7.38
C ASP A 57 37.59 1.12 -6.28
N LEU A 58 36.50 1.80 -6.59
CA LEU A 58 35.40 2.13 -5.66
C LEU A 58 34.49 0.93 -5.41
N TYR A 59 34.34 0.03 -6.37
CA TYR A 59 33.54 -1.19 -6.22
C TYR A 59 34.13 -2.13 -5.18
N GLU A 60 35.45 -2.28 -5.15
CA GLU A 60 36.14 -3.12 -4.18
C GLU A 60 36.06 -2.60 -2.74
N GLN A 61 35.71 -1.32 -2.55
CA GLN A 61 35.68 -0.61 -1.27
C GLN A 61 34.28 -0.36 -0.74
N SER A 62 33.23 -0.84 -1.39
CA SER A 62 31.84 -0.57 -1.03
C SER A 62 31.05 -1.86 -0.90
N ASP A 63 30.39 -2.02 0.26
CA ASP A 63 29.55 -3.18 0.56
C ASP A 63 28.07 -2.95 0.15
N ASP A 64 27.69 -1.70 -0.19
CA ASP A 64 26.34 -1.28 -0.55
C ASP A 64 26.35 -0.47 -1.86
N PHE A 65 25.40 -0.78 -2.75
CA PHE A 65 25.28 -0.12 -4.06
C PHE A 65 24.85 1.35 -3.97
N ASP A 66 24.04 1.73 -2.98
CA ASP A 66 23.63 3.13 -2.80
C ASP A 66 24.80 3.97 -2.31
N GLU A 67 25.62 3.43 -1.40
CA GLU A 67 26.88 4.05 -0.98
C GLU A 67 27.84 4.18 -2.15
N LEU A 68 27.99 3.12 -2.96
CA LEU A 68 28.85 3.09 -4.14
C LEU A 68 28.49 4.21 -5.13
N SER A 69 27.21 4.32 -5.51
CA SER A 69 26.72 5.35 -6.44
C SER A 69 27.04 6.76 -5.93
N GLY A 70 26.89 6.99 -4.63
CA GLY A 70 27.28 8.24 -3.98
C GLY A 70 28.78 8.53 -4.06
N ARG A 71 29.63 7.55 -3.78
CA ARG A 71 31.11 7.68 -3.83
C ARG A 71 31.60 7.92 -5.26
N ILE A 72 31.00 7.24 -6.25
CA ILE A 72 31.30 7.48 -7.66
C ILE A 72 30.94 8.93 -8.03
N ALA A 73 29.76 9.43 -7.64
CA ALA A 73 29.35 10.81 -7.90
C ALA A 73 30.35 11.82 -7.30
N ASP A 74 30.77 11.63 -6.05
CA ASP A 74 31.76 12.49 -5.40
C ASP A 74 33.11 12.47 -6.14
N ARG A 75 33.57 11.30 -6.58
CA ARG A 75 34.79 11.16 -7.37
C ARG A 75 34.69 11.82 -8.74
N VAL A 76 33.56 11.69 -9.42
CA VAL A 76 33.29 12.38 -10.69
C VAL A 76 33.36 13.91 -10.48
N TRP A 77 32.73 14.46 -9.45
CA TRP A 77 32.78 15.90 -9.17
C TRP A 77 34.17 16.39 -8.78
N GLN A 78 34.96 15.58 -8.07
CA GLN A 78 36.38 15.87 -7.82
C GLN A 78 37.15 16.01 -9.14
N LEU A 79 37.03 15.03 -10.05
CA LEU A 79 37.71 15.03 -11.35
C LEU A 79 37.24 16.21 -12.22
N VAL A 80 35.96 16.57 -12.18
CA VAL A 80 35.43 17.76 -12.86
C VAL A 80 36.11 19.03 -12.36
N SER A 81 36.41 19.11 -11.05
CA SER A 81 37.06 20.27 -10.44
C SER A 81 38.51 20.47 -10.94
N GLU A 82 39.17 19.41 -11.35
CA GLU A 82 40.58 19.39 -11.76
C GLU A 82 40.76 19.42 -13.29
N SER A 83 39.69 19.32 -14.08
CA SER A 83 39.72 19.01 -15.51
C SER A 83 39.16 20.10 -16.40
N LYS A 84 39.52 20.09 -17.68
CA LYS A 84 39.07 21.06 -18.68
C LYS A 84 37.85 20.58 -19.46
N HIS A 85 37.76 19.30 -19.77
CA HIS A 85 36.73 18.69 -20.59
C HIS A 85 36.38 17.27 -20.09
N PRO A 86 35.89 17.15 -18.86
CA PRO A 86 35.51 15.87 -18.29
C PRO A 86 34.30 15.28 -18.98
N VAL A 87 34.39 14.04 -19.39
CA VAL A 87 33.31 13.23 -19.95
C VAL A 87 33.11 12.02 -19.06
N PHE A 88 31.92 11.84 -18.53
CA PHE A 88 31.53 10.65 -17.78
C PHE A 88 30.71 9.74 -18.69
N ALA A 89 31.21 8.57 -18.95
CA ALA A 89 30.58 7.58 -19.80
C ALA A 89 29.96 6.47 -18.95
N VAL A 90 28.68 6.28 -19.15
CA VAL A 90 27.85 5.30 -18.47
C VAL A 90 27.17 4.36 -19.47
N PRO A 91 26.87 3.12 -19.09
CA PRO A 91 26.16 2.20 -19.97
C PRO A 91 24.81 2.73 -20.41
N ASP A 92 23.99 3.21 -19.48
CA ASP A 92 22.66 3.76 -19.73
C ASP A 92 22.39 4.96 -18.83
N ILE A 93 22.05 6.10 -19.42
CA ILE A 93 21.78 7.34 -18.67
C ILE A 93 20.46 7.27 -17.91
N LEU A 94 19.49 6.48 -18.37
CA LEU A 94 18.14 6.45 -17.83
C LEU A 94 17.96 5.49 -16.65
N THR A 95 18.72 4.41 -16.63
CA THR A 95 18.58 3.35 -15.61
C THR A 95 19.75 3.30 -14.60
N ASP A 96 20.83 4.04 -14.84
CA ASP A 96 22.00 4.06 -13.99
C ASP A 96 21.82 5.00 -12.78
N SER A 97 21.64 4.45 -11.59
CA SER A 97 21.48 5.20 -10.32
C SER A 97 22.66 6.15 -10.01
N THR A 98 23.85 5.85 -10.57
CA THR A 98 25.02 6.72 -10.42
C THR A 98 24.79 8.08 -11.09
N VAL A 99 24.07 8.12 -12.19
CA VAL A 99 23.72 9.37 -12.89
C VAL A 99 22.82 10.24 -12.00
N ASP A 100 21.83 9.66 -11.35
CA ASP A 100 20.96 10.39 -10.41
C ASP A 100 21.76 10.95 -9.23
N CYS A 101 22.72 10.19 -8.71
CA CYS A 101 23.63 10.66 -7.68
C CYS A 101 24.53 11.81 -8.15
N VAL A 102 25.02 11.78 -9.40
CA VAL A 102 25.79 12.89 -9.98
C VAL A 102 24.95 14.15 -10.09
N PHE A 103 23.68 14.04 -10.45
CA PHE A 103 22.78 15.20 -10.49
C PHE A 103 22.45 15.75 -9.10
N SER A 104 22.11 14.88 -8.14
CA SER A 104 21.70 15.28 -6.79
C SER A 104 22.85 15.87 -5.96
N ARG A 105 24.07 15.37 -6.13
CA ARG A 105 25.28 15.83 -5.45
C ARG A 105 26.02 16.96 -6.17
N ARG A 106 25.40 17.60 -7.16
CA ARG A 106 25.98 18.71 -7.91
C ARG A 106 26.36 19.86 -6.98
N PRO A 107 27.64 20.31 -6.93
CA PRO A 107 28.04 21.44 -6.12
C PRO A 107 27.39 22.76 -6.59
N GLU A 108 27.03 23.65 -5.68
CA GLU A 108 26.41 24.97 -6.02
C GLU A 108 27.27 25.83 -6.93
N SER A 109 28.61 25.73 -6.82
CA SER A 109 29.58 26.42 -7.68
C SER A 109 29.81 25.75 -9.03
N ALA A 110 29.05 24.69 -9.33
CA ALA A 110 29.42 23.72 -10.33
C ALA A 110 29.11 24.10 -11.76
N ALA A 111 29.81 23.35 -12.57
CA ALA A 111 29.71 23.14 -13.98
C ALA A 111 28.28 22.91 -14.49
N GLU A 112 28.03 23.31 -15.69
CA GLU A 112 26.89 22.86 -16.48
C GLU A 112 26.99 21.35 -16.72
N ILE A 113 25.91 20.60 -16.48
CA ILE A 113 25.80 19.19 -16.90
C ILE A 113 25.16 19.19 -18.30
N VAL A 114 25.81 18.52 -19.22
CA VAL A 114 25.29 18.27 -20.57
C VAL A 114 25.17 16.78 -20.77
N VAL A 115 23.95 16.32 -21.02
CA VAL A 115 23.63 14.93 -21.30
C VAL A 115 23.57 14.73 -22.81
N ILE A 116 24.33 13.76 -23.31
CA ILE A 116 24.27 13.34 -24.71
C ILE A 116 23.58 12.00 -24.76
N PRO A 117 22.35 11.94 -25.29
CA PRO A 117 21.60 10.70 -25.38
C PRO A 117 22.30 9.73 -26.34
N GLY A 118 22.23 8.46 -25.99
CA GLY A 118 22.74 7.38 -26.81
C GLY A 118 21.72 6.26 -26.96
N PHE A 119 22.13 5.18 -27.60
CA PHE A 119 21.36 3.95 -27.68
C PHE A 119 21.36 3.28 -26.31
N SER A 120 20.16 3.09 -25.74
CA SER A 120 20.01 2.56 -24.38
C SER A 120 19.95 1.03 -24.34
N TYR A 121 20.10 0.46 -23.16
CA TYR A 121 19.79 -0.98 -22.93
C TYR A 121 18.33 -1.29 -23.29
N ALA A 122 17.41 -0.39 -22.96
CA ALA A 122 16.03 -0.56 -23.30
C ALA A 122 15.83 -0.67 -24.83
N ASP A 123 16.40 0.24 -25.62
CA ASP A 123 16.33 0.19 -27.09
C ASP A 123 16.90 -1.12 -27.61
N PHE A 124 18.05 -1.55 -27.07
CA PHE A 124 18.73 -2.78 -27.48
C PHE A 124 17.89 -4.02 -27.24
N TYR A 125 17.32 -4.18 -26.05
CA TYR A 125 16.57 -5.38 -25.72
C TYR A 125 15.16 -5.37 -26.29
N LEU A 126 14.47 -4.23 -26.23
CA LEU A 126 13.10 -4.13 -26.71
C LEU A 126 13.00 -4.30 -28.24
N SER A 127 14.00 -3.83 -28.99
CA SER A 127 14.08 -4.09 -30.43
C SER A 127 14.13 -5.59 -30.75
N ARG A 128 14.76 -6.39 -29.89
CA ARG A 128 14.90 -7.85 -30.02
C ARG A 128 13.66 -8.62 -29.52
N CYS A 129 12.89 -8.00 -28.65
CA CYS A 129 11.63 -8.51 -28.11
C CYS A 129 10.40 -7.94 -28.82
N ARG A 130 10.54 -7.28 -29.97
CA ARG A 130 9.46 -6.54 -30.61
C ARG A 130 8.20 -7.39 -30.86
N GLU A 131 8.36 -8.67 -31.13
CA GLU A 131 7.25 -9.61 -31.35
C GLU A 131 6.51 -9.97 -30.06
N LEU A 132 7.15 -9.77 -28.89
CA LEU A 132 6.61 -10.06 -27.57
C LEU A 132 5.95 -8.82 -26.94
N LEU A 133 6.23 -7.64 -27.48
CA LEU A 133 5.70 -6.38 -26.95
C LEU A 133 4.27 -6.17 -27.42
N PRO A 134 3.31 -5.98 -26.51
CA PRO A 134 1.97 -5.52 -26.88
C PRO A 134 2.04 -4.11 -27.45
N ALA A 135 0.97 -3.71 -28.13
CA ALA A 135 0.76 -2.32 -28.49
C ALA A 135 0.42 -1.56 -27.19
N GLY A 136 1.30 -0.70 -26.71
CA GLY A 136 1.01 0.10 -25.50
C GLY A 136 2.26 0.42 -24.70
N SER A 137 2.06 0.54 -23.39
CA SER A 137 3.10 0.85 -22.42
C SER A 137 3.87 -0.41 -22.00
N PHE A 138 5.11 -0.21 -21.60
CA PHE A 138 5.94 -1.18 -20.88
C PHE A 138 6.82 -0.42 -19.90
N ARG A 139 7.24 -1.11 -18.85
CA ARG A 139 8.14 -0.56 -17.84
C ARG A 139 9.57 -1.05 -18.07
N VAL A 140 10.55 -0.20 -17.80
CA VAL A 140 11.98 -0.57 -17.76
C VAL A 140 12.50 -0.26 -16.38
N VAL A 141 13.23 -1.19 -15.78
CA VAL A 141 13.80 -1.03 -14.44
C VAL A 141 15.09 -1.83 -14.32
N SER A 142 16.04 -1.37 -13.52
CA SER A 142 17.21 -2.20 -13.15
C SER A 142 16.78 -3.31 -12.17
N ALA A 143 17.57 -4.38 -12.10
CA ALA A 143 17.29 -5.48 -11.19
C ALA A 143 17.20 -5.04 -9.73
N THR A 144 18.11 -4.18 -9.27
CA THR A 144 18.10 -3.61 -7.93
C THR A 144 16.92 -2.66 -7.71
N GLY A 145 16.56 -1.86 -8.73
CA GLY A 145 15.41 -0.95 -8.68
C GLY A 145 14.07 -1.69 -8.60
N LEU A 146 13.96 -2.88 -9.21
CA LEU A 146 12.76 -3.71 -9.10
C LEU A 146 12.55 -4.21 -7.68
N LEU A 147 13.60 -4.69 -7.00
CA LEU A 147 13.50 -5.17 -5.62
C LEU A 147 13.05 -4.09 -4.62
N SER A 148 13.24 -2.82 -4.97
CA SER A 148 12.83 -1.66 -4.16
C SER A 148 11.50 -1.04 -4.61
N SER A 149 10.77 -1.68 -5.52
CA SER A 149 9.55 -1.13 -6.12
C SER A 149 8.45 -2.18 -6.26
N ASP A 150 7.21 -1.72 -6.44
CA ASP A 150 6.11 -2.62 -6.74
C ASP A 150 6.18 -3.14 -8.18
N TYR A 151 5.78 -4.39 -8.37
CA TYR A 151 5.60 -5.02 -9.67
C TYR A 151 4.12 -5.33 -9.91
N ASP A 152 3.60 -4.83 -11.02
CA ASP A 152 2.27 -5.16 -11.53
C ASP A 152 2.39 -6.18 -12.67
N PRO A 153 1.93 -7.44 -12.49
CA PRO A 153 1.97 -8.45 -13.55
C PRO A 153 1.13 -8.11 -14.78
N ALA A 154 0.25 -7.12 -14.72
CA ALA A 154 -0.51 -6.61 -15.86
C ALA A 154 0.35 -5.84 -16.85
N GLU A 155 1.50 -5.30 -16.42
CA GLU A 155 2.37 -4.48 -17.25
C GLU A 155 3.58 -5.28 -17.72
N PRO A 156 3.90 -5.24 -19.04
CA PRO A 156 5.15 -5.81 -19.53
C PRO A 156 6.34 -5.10 -18.91
N LEU A 157 7.33 -5.86 -18.47
CA LEU A 157 8.48 -5.35 -17.75
C LEU A 157 9.79 -5.83 -18.38
N LEU A 158 10.70 -4.89 -18.63
CA LEU A 158 12.10 -5.18 -18.93
C LEU A 158 12.95 -4.92 -17.68
N VAL A 159 13.60 -5.96 -17.17
CA VAL A 159 14.55 -5.89 -16.04
C VAL A 159 15.96 -5.99 -16.60
N THR A 160 16.80 -4.99 -16.35
CA THR A 160 18.17 -4.90 -16.84
C THR A 160 19.20 -5.15 -15.72
N GLU A 161 20.44 -5.36 -16.07
CA GLU A 161 21.58 -5.43 -15.15
C GLU A 161 21.51 -6.56 -14.11
N ILE A 162 21.20 -7.77 -14.55
CA ILE A 162 21.25 -8.98 -13.68
C ILE A 162 22.67 -9.56 -13.75
N ASP A 163 23.59 -8.94 -13.06
CA ASP A 163 25.04 -9.20 -13.19
C ASP A 163 25.56 -10.35 -12.33
N GLN A 164 24.80 -10.80 -11.33
CA GLN A 164 25.21 -11.80 -10.35
C GLN A 164 24.11 -12.84 -10.07
N ALA A 165 24.58 -14.05 -9.68
CA ALA A 165 23.66 -15.13 -9.32
C ALA A 165 22.84 -14.84 -8.05
N THR A 166 23.40 -14.11 -7.09
CA THR A 166 22.70 -13.67 -5.88
C THR A 166 21.53 -12.76 -6.21
N LEU A 167 21.76 -11.74 -7.04
CA LEU A 167 20.71 -10.82 -7.50
C LEU A 167 19.63 -11.54 -8.30
N ALA A 168 20.01 -12.52 -9.13
CA ALA A 168 19.05 -13.36 -9.83
C ALA A 168 18.20 -14.22 -8.87
N GLY A 169 18.79 -14.68 -7.76
CA GLY A 169 18.07 -15.39 -6.69
C GLY A 169 17.08 -14.49 -5.97
N ASP A 170 17.47 -13.27 -5.61
CA ASP A 170 16.60 -12.30 -4.95
C ASP A 170 15.43 -11.90 -5.87
N LEU A 171 15.71 -11.66 -7.16
CA LEU A 171 14.67 -11.40 -8.17
C LEU A 171 13.70 -12.56 -8.33
N LYS A 172 14.20 -13.80 -8.33
CA LYS A 172 13.36 -14.98 -8.40
C LYS A 172 12.41 -15.04 -7.21
N VAL A 173 12.92 -14.88 -5.98
CA VAL A 173 12.09 -14.86 -4.76
C VAL A 173 11.04 -13.76 -4.84
N PHE A 174 11.43 -12.56 -5.25
CA PHE A 174 10.52 -11.43 -5.42
C PHE A 174 9.43 -11.75 -6.46
N LEU A 175 9.81 -12.23 -7.63
CA LEU A 175 8.87 -12.53 -8.72
C LEU A 175 7.95 -13.72 -8.41
N SER A 176 8.43 -14.75 -7.67
CA SER A 176 7.60 -15.87 -7.22
C SER A 176 6.49 -15.45 -6.24
N SER A 177 6.60 -14.29 -5.60
CA SER A 177 5.50 -13.73 -4.81
C SER A 177 4.33 -13.21 -5.66
N CYS A 178 4.54 -12.99 -6.96
CA CYS A 178 3.59 -12.37 -7.88
C CYS A 178 3.22 -13.26 -9.07
N LEU A 179 4.09 -14.21 -9.42
CA LEU A 179 3.97 -15.10 -10.57
C LEU A 179 4.10 -16.55 -10.12
N ASP A 180 3.52 -17.46 -10.89
CA ASP A 180 3.77 -18.89 -10.74
C ASP A 180 5.23 -19.22 -11.06
N ASP A 181 5.84 -20.17 -10.34
CA ASP A 181 7.22 -20.62 -10.58
C ASP A 181 7.43 -21.19 -12.00
N GLU A 182 6.40 -21.74 -12.62
CA GLU A 182 6.39 -22.21 -14.01
C GLU A 182 6.13 -21.08 -15.02
N ALA A 183 5.88 -19.84 -14.56
CA ALA A 183 5.64 -18.71 -15.46
C ALA A 183 6.83 -18.51 -16.41
N HIS A 184 6.53 -18.34 -17.68
CA HIS A 184 7.54 -18.16 -18.71
C HIS A 184 8.02 -16.72 -18.76
N ILE A 185 9.32 -16.51 -18.49
CA ILE A 185 10.04 -15.26 -18.63
C ILE A 185 11.05 -15.35 -19.77
N TRP A 186 11.44 -14.23 -20.35
CA TRP A 186 12.35 -14.20 -21.48
C TRP A 186 13.73 -13.72 -21.03
N LEU A 187 14.72 -14.61 -21.07
CA LEU A 187 16.10 -14.29 -20.83
C LEU A 187 16.71 -13.62 -22.06
N LEU A 188 17.29 -12.45 -21.85
CA LEU A 188 17.97 -11.62 -22.85
C LEU A 188 19.46 -11.53 -22.51
N ARG A 189 20.30 -11.51 -23.54
CA ARG A 189 21.76 -11.41 -23.41
C ARG A 189 22.31 -10.48 -24.50
N ASP A 190 23.59 -10.18 -24.41
CA ASP A 190 24.35 -9.39 -25.41
C ASP A 190 24.21 -9.96 -26.83
N SER A 191 24.12 -11.27 -26.97
CA SER A 191 24.04 -11.99 -28.25
C SER A 191 22.94 -13.04 -28.23
N GLY A 192 22.53 -13.48 -29.41
CA GLY A 192 21.51 -14.51 -29.58
C GLY A 192 20.06 -13.97 -29.57
N LYS A 193 19.12 -14.86 -29.71
CA LYS A 193 17.68 -14.56 -29.63
C LYS A 193 17.18 -14.62 -28.18
N PRO A 194 16.13 -13.91 -27.83
CA PRO A 194 15.43 -14.10 -26.55
C PRO A 194 15.11 -15.57 -26.32
N ARG A 195 15.34 -16.06 -25.10
CA ARG A 195 15.07 -17.46 -24.74
C ARG A 195 14.02 -17.50 -23.64
N ALA A 196 12.92 -18.17 -23.89
CA ALA A 196 11.94 -18.44 -22.84
C ALA A 196 12.53 -19.44 -21.84
N ILE A 197 12.41 -19.13 -20.55
CA ILE A 197 12.75 -20.01 -19.44
C ILE A 197 11.62 -19.92 -18.40
N PRO A 198 11.34 -20.98 -17.64
CA PRO A 198 10.46 -20.88 -16.49
C PRO A 198 11.17 -20.06 -15.37
N LEU A 199 10.39 -19.36 -14.56
CA LEU A 199 10.90 -18.49 -13.51
C LEU A 199 11.83 -19.22 -12.54
N PHE A 200 11.52 -20.48 -12.19
CA PHE A 200 12.34 -21.29 -11.27
C PHE A 200 13.77 -21.57 -11.79
N GLU A 201 14.04 -21.41 -13.10
CA GLU A 201 15.38 -21.55 -13.65
C GLU A 201 16.24 -20.31 -13.52
N LEU A 202 15.67 -19.16 -13.15
CA LEU A 202 16.37 -17.87 -13.16
C LEU A 202 17.67 -17.88 -12.35
N ASP A 203 17.70 -18.45 -11.16
CA ASP A 203 18.85 -18.55 -10.27
C ASP A 203 19.83 -19.72 -10.61
N ARG A 204 19.49 -20.54 -11.61
CA ARG A 204 20.26 -21.73 -12.01
C ARG A 204 21.07 -21.52 -13.29
N LEU A 205 21.11 -20.30 -13.81
CA LEU A 205 21.89 -19.97 -14.99
C LEU A 205 23.39 -20.01 -14.68
N LYS A 206 24.19 -20.45 -15.66
CA LYS A 206 25.65 -20.62 -15.47
C LYS A 206 26.43 -19.32 -15.49
N HIS A 207 25.91 -18.30 -16.14
CA HIS A 207 26.61 -17.04 -16.36
C HIS A 207 25.64 -15.86 -16.24
N TYR A 208 26.05 -14.86 -15.51
CA TYR A 208 25.41 -13.55 -15.37
C TYR A 208 26.45 -12.49 -15.69
N ASN A 209 26.04 -11.40 -16.28
CA ASN A 209 26.84 -10.20 -16.50
C ASN A 209 25.89 -8.99 -16.64
N HIS A 210 26.44 -7.79 -16.69
CA HIS A 210 25.67 -6.54 -16.85
C HIS A 210 24.75 -6.52 -18.10
N MET A 211 25.03 -7.41 -19.08
CA MET A 211 24.18 -7.61 -20.26
C MET A 211 23.15 -8.73 -20.09
N THR A 212 22.95 -9.27 -18.89
CA THR A 212 21.87 -10.19 -18.61
C THR A 212 20.60 -9.37 -18.25
N ALA A 213 19.54 -9.60 -18.98
CA ALA A 213 18.26 -8.94 -18.75
C ALA A 213 17.09 -9.93 -18.86
N LEU A 214 15.97 -9.57 -18.33
CA LEU A 214 14.71 -10.32 -18.43
C LEU A 214 13.63 -9.46 -19.07
N PHE A 215 12.83 -10.05 -19.91
CA PHE A 215 11.57 -9.49 -20.32
C PHE A 215 10.44 -10.36 -19.77
N LEU A 216 9.55 -9.74 -19.02
CA LEU A 216 8.35 -10.33 -18.45
C LEU A 216 7.16 -9.79 -19.26
N PRO A 217 6.46 -10.64 -20.02
CA PRO A 217 5.24 -10.22 -20.72
C PRO A 217 4.14 -9.96 -19.70
N ALA A 218 3.15 -9.15 -20.09
CA ALA A 218 1.93 -9.03 -19.28
C ALA A 218 1.28 -10.40 -19.09
N VAL A 219 0.87 -10.68 -17.85
CA VAL A 219 0.21 -11.93 -17.49
C VAL A 219 -1.30 -11.68 -17.40
N ASP A 220 -2.06 -12.56 -18.00
CA ASP A 220 -3.51 -12.49 -17.98
C ASP A 220 -4.07 -12.88 -16.60
N PHE A 221 -5.27 -12.44 -16.25
CA PHE A 221 -5.91 -12.68 -14.95
C PHE A 221 -5.90 -14.13 -14.50
N MET A 222 -6.11 -15.06 -15.42
CA MET A 222 -6.24 -16.50 -15.10
C MET A 222 -4.91 -17.16 -14.68
N HIS A 223 -3.79 -16.46 -14.87
CA HIS A 223 -2.44 -16.98 -14.62
C HIS A 223 -1.65 -16.13 -13.60
N ARG A 224 -2.35 -15.23 -12.90
CA ARG A 224 -1.75 -14.42 -11.82
C ARG A 224 -1.98 -15.07 -10.47
N SER A 225 -0.97 -15.04 -9.62
CA SER A 225 -1.06 -15.43 -8.21
C SER A 225 -1.28 -14.23 -7.28
N ARG A 226 -1.14 -13.00 -7.80
CA ARG A 226 -1.32 -11.77 -7.03
C ARG A 226 -2.06 -10.73 -7.86
N PHE A 227 -2.95 -10.00 -7.18
CA PHE A 227 -3.79 -8.97 -7.78
C PHE A 227 -3.62 -7.63 -7.07
N THR A 228 -3.90 -6.55 -7.79
CA THR A 228 -3.90 -5.17 -7.31
C THR A 228 -5.33 -4.64 -7.18
N LEU A 229 -5.49 -3.47 -6.58
CA LEU A 229 -6.80 -2.79 -6.56
C LEU A 229 -7.31 -2.50 -7.98
N ARG A 230 -6.42 -2.19 -8.91
CA ARG A 230 -6.77 -1.98 -10.32
C ARG A 230 -7.34 -3.23 -10.96
N ASP A 231 -6.75 -4.39 -10.67
CA ASP A 231 -7.27 -5.67 -11.15
C ASP A 231 -8.68 -5.94 -10.62
N LEU A 232 -8.93 -5.63 -9.34
CA LEU A 232 -10.26 -5.76 -8.74
C LEU A 232 -11.29 -4.84 -9.42
N GLU A 233 -10.90 -3.60 -9.75
CA GLU A 233 -11.74 -2.69 -10.54
C GLU A 233 -12.05 -3.26 -11.93
N GLU A 234 -11.05 -3.80 -12.63
CA GLU A 234 -11.22 -4.41 -13.97
C GLU A 234 -12.11 -5.67 -13.91
N ILE A 235 -11.94 -6.51 -12.88
CA ILE A 235 -12.82 -7.67 -12.62
C ILE A 235 -14.27 -7.18 -12.41
N MET A 236 -14.49 -6.18 -11.60
CA MET A 236 -15.82 -5.62 -11.35
C MET A 236 -16.44 -5.05 -12.63
N GLU A 237 -15.70 -4.31 -13.43
CA GLU A 237 -16.19 -3.81 -14.72
C GLU A 237 -16.54 -4.97 -15.67
N ARG A 238 -15.75 -6.04 -15.67
CA ARG A 238 -16.05 -7.23 -16.48
C ARG A 238 -17.29 -7.97 -15.99
N LEU A 239 -17.49 -8.12 -14.69
CA LEU A 239 -18.69 -8.70 -14.10
C LEU A 239 -19.95 -7.89 -14.47
N ARG A 240 -19.86 -6.58 -14.50
CA ARG A 240 -20.97 -5.66 -14.83
C ARG A 240 -21.14 -5.36 -16.33
N ALA A 241 -20.24 -5.85 -17.19
CA ALA A 241 -20.34 -5.68 -18.64
C ALA A 241 -21.65 -6.27 -19.22
N PRO A 242 -22.14 -5.84 -20.40
CA PRO A 242 -23.37 -6.36 -21.02
C PRO A 242 -23.43 -7.88 -21.16
N ASP A 243 -22.29 -8.54 -21.34
CA ASP A 243 -22.09 -9.98 -21.41
C ASP A 243 -21.49 -10.58 -20.13
N GLY A 244 -21.44 -9.80 -19.04
CA GLY A 244 -20.96 -10.22 -17.73
C GLY A 244 -22.00 -10.96 -16.89
N CYS A 245 -21.84 -10.92 -15.57
CA CYS A 245 -22.72 -11.62 -14.63
C CYS A 245 -24.12 -10.98 -14.59
N PRO A 246 -25.19 -11.74 -14.83
CA PRO A 246 -26.55 -11.21 -14.79
C PRO A 246 -26.97 -10.64 -13.41
N TRP A 247 -26.41 -11.16 -12.32
CA TRP A 247 -26.70 -10.73 -10.98
C TRP A 247 -26.02 -9.39 -10.66
N ASP A 248 -24.72 -9.26 -10.98
CA ASP A 248 -23.94 -8.05 -10.68
C ASP A 248 -24.42 -6.83 -11.49
N ARG A 249 -24.94 -7.06 -12.68
CA ARG A 249 -25.42 -6.01 -13.60
C ARG A 249 -26.63 -5.25 -13.11
N ILE A 250 -27.50 -5.92 -12.34
CA ILE A 250 -28.78 -5.32 -11.87
C ILE A 250 -28.70 -4.70 -10.50
N GLN A 251 -27.53 -4.80 -9.82
CA GLN A 251 -27.37 -4.25 -8.48
C GLN A 251 -27.39 -2.72 -8.48
N THR A 252 -27.94 -2.16 -7.41
CA THR A 252 -28.01 -0.72 -7.12
C THR A 252 -27.37 -0.44 -5.77
N HIS A 253 -27.12 0.83 -5.46
CA HIS A 253 -26.64 1.22 -4.13
C HIS A 253 -27.55 0.70 -3.01
N GLU A 254 -28.88 0.72 -3.22
CA GLU A 254 -29.87 0.26 -2.24
C GLU A 254 -29.83 -1.26 -2.06
N SER A 255 -29.72 -2.01 -3.17
CA SER A 255 -29.74 -3.48 -3.08
C SER A 255 -28.50 -4.05 -2.40
N LEU A 256 -27.37 -3.32 -2.43
CA LEU A 256 -26.10 -3.72 -1.81
C LEU A 256 -25.92 -3.22 -0.36
N GLN A 257 -26.81 -2.35 0.16
CA GLN A 257 -26.71 -1.88 1.55
C GLN A 257 -26.66 -3.01 2.59
N PRO A 258 -27.47 -4.09 2.50
CA PRO A 258 -27.39 -5.19 3.46
C PRO A 258 -26.02 -5.88 3.47
N TYR A 259 -25.47 -6.15 2.28
CA TYR A 259 -24.18 -6.81 2.13
C TYR A 259 -23.03 -5.95 2.70
N MET A 260 -23.01 -4.65 2.42
CA MET A 260 -22.01 -3.73 3.01
C MET A 260 -21.99 -3.78 4.54
N VAL A 261 -23.17 -3.94 5.18
CA VAL A 261 -23.27 -4.04 6.64
C VAL A 261 -22.82 -5.42 7.10
N GLU A 262 -23.18 -6.48 6.37
CA GLU A 262 -22.80 -7.85 6.66
C GLU A 262 -21.27 -8.01 6.64
N GLU A 263 -20.61 -7.66 5.53
CA GLU A 263 -19.14 -7.74 5.40
C GLU A 263 -18.39 -6.89 6.44
N ALA A 264 -18.96 -5.71 6.79
CA ALA A 264 -18.38 -4.89 7.85
C ALA A 264 -18.44 -5.59 9.23
N TRP A 265 -19.46 -6.37 9.51
CA TRP A 265 -19.57 -7.13 10.75
C TRP A 265 -18.71 -8.41 10.73
N GLU A 266 -18.64 -9.10 9.61
CA GLU A 266 -17.79 -10.27 9.43
C GLU A 266 -16.32 -9.90 9.57
N SER A 267 -15.90 -8.77 9.00
CA SER A 267 -14.56 -8.20 9.25
C SER A 267 -14.30 -7.95 10.74
N VAL A 268 -15.28 -7.43 11.50
CA VAL A 268 -15.13 -7.21 12.96
C VAL A 268 -15.01 -8.52 13.71
N ILE A 269 -15.76 -9.55 13.31
CA ILE A 269 -15.71 -10.90 13.94
C ILE A 269 -14.34 -11.53 13.66
N ALA A 270 -13.87 -11.50 12.43
CA ALA A 270 -12.56 -12.04 12.07
C ALA A 270 -11.40 -11.36 12.83
N MET A 271 -11.49 -10.03 13.08
CA MET A 271 -10.55 -9.31 13.93
C MET A 271 -10.56 -9.81 15.38
N ASP A 272 -11.73 -10.16 15.92
CA ASP A 272 -11.87 -10.67 17.28
C ASP A 272 -11.35 -12.13 17.41
N GLU A 273 -11.43 -12.92 16.36
CA GLU A 273 -10.89 -14.29 16.30
C GLU A 273 -9.36 -14.29 16.21
N GLY A 274 -8.76 -13.23 15.64
CA GLY A 274 -7.31 -13.06 15.54
C GLY A 274 -6.65 -13.98 14.52
N ASP A 275 -7.41 -14.58 13.59
CA ASP A 275 -6.90 -15.33 12.44
C ASP A 275 -6.58 -14.37 11.28
N PRO A 276 -5.29 -14.20 10.91
CA PRO A 276 -4.90 -13.27 9.85
C PRO A 276 -5.45 -13.62 8.47
N ASP A 277 -5.59 -14.90 8.16
CA ASP A 277 -6.09 -15.34 6.86
C ASP A 277 -7.59 -15.07 6.73
N HIS A 278 -8.37 -15.40 7.76
CA HIS A 278 -9.80 -15.06 7.84
C HIS A 278 -10.03 -13.54 7.82
N MET A 279 -9.20 -12.79 8.56
CA MET A 279 -9.28 -11.31 8.55
C MET A 279 -8.99 -10.72 7.16
N ALA A 280 -8.04 -11.29 6.41
CA ALA A 280 -7.74 -10.84 5.05
C ALA A 280 -8.88 -11.14 4.08
N ASP A 281 -9.56 -12.28 4.24
CA ASP A 281 -10.72 -12.69 3.46
C ASP A 281 -11.87 -11.69 3.65
N GLU A 282 -12.31 -11.49 4.89
CA GLU A 282 -13.42 -10.58 5.21
C GLU A 282 -13.16 -9.10 4.86
N LEU A 283 -11.91 -8.65 5.03
CA LEU A 283 -11.52 -7.31 4.56
C LEU A 283 -11.54 -7.22 3.03
N GLY A 284 -11.26 -8.32 2.33
CA GLY A 284 -11.39 -8.45 0.88
C GLY A 284 -12.84 -8.29 0.44
N ASP A 285 -13.79 -8.95 1.11
CA ASP A 285 -15.21 -8.85 0.81
C ASP A 285 -15.77 -7.45 1.09
N LEU A 286 -15.35 -6.81 2.17
CA LEU A 286 -15.67 -5.42 2.44
C LEU A 286 -15.10 -4.48 1.37
N LEU A 287 -13.86 -4.70 0.91
CA LEU A 287 -13.25 -3.93 -0.18
C LEU A 287 -14.00 -4.15 -1.50
N PHE A 288 -14.45 -5.38 -1.77
CA PHE A 288 -15.26 -5.69 -2.94
C PHE A 288 -16.57 -4.89 -2.96
N GLN A 289 -17.27 -4.74 -1.82
CA GLN A 289 -18.44 -3.87 -1.72
C GLN A 289 -18.12 -2.42 -2.07
N ILE A 290 -16.97 -1.90 -1.63
CA ILE A 290 -16.54 -0.53 -1.93
C ILE A 290 -16.32 -0.35 -3.43
N VAL A 291 -15.60 -1.28 -4.07
CA VAL A 291 -15.34 -1.26 -5.52
C VAL A 291 -16.63 -1.40 -6.31
N PHE A 292 -17.58 -2.23 -5.83
CA PHE A 292 -18.89 -2.39 -6.46
C PHE A 292 -19.67 -1.08 -6.47
N HIS A 293 -19.75 -0.41 -5.33
CA HIS A 293 -20.38 0.91 -5.23
C HIS A 293 -19.71 1.95 -6.13
N ALA A 294 -18.37 1.94 -6.22
CA ALA A 294 -17.63 2.83 -7.11
C ALA A 294 -17.91 2.55 -8.59
N SER A 295 -18.05 1.27 -8.98
CA SER A 295 -18.45 0.88 -10.33
C SER A 295 -19.88 1.32 -10.69
N ILE A 296 -20.82 1.28 -9.72
CA ILE A 296 -22.17 1.80 -9.92
C ILE A 296 -22.12 3.31 -10.13
N GLY A 297 -21.46 4.06 -9.24
CA GLY A 297 -21.31 5.51 -9.34
C GLY A 297 -20.68 5.94 -10.66
N LYS A 298 -19.63 5.23 -11.12
CA LYS A 298 -19.00 5.47 -12.42
C LYS A 298 -19.97 5.28 -13.59
N ALA A 299 -20.84 4.27 -13.53
CA ALA A 299 -21.81 4.00 -14.59
C ALA A 299 -22.87 5.11 -14.72
N PHE A 300 -23.11 5.89 -13.66
CA PHE A 300 -24.03 7.03 -13.63
C PHE A 300 -23.33 8.39 -13.68
N ASP A 301 -22.01 8.44 -13.91
CA ASP A 301 -21.21 9.67 -13.91
C ASP A 301 -21.28 10.45 -12.57
N GLU A 302 -21.45 9.75 -11.45
CA GLU A 302 -21.55 10.34 -10.11
C GLU A 302 -20.19 10.42 -9.41
N PHE A 303 -19.49 9.30 -9.30
CA PHE A 303 -18.15 9.17 -8.73
C PHE A 303 -17.49 7.86 -9.16
N SER A 304 -16.17 7.80 -9.06
CA SER A 304 -15.33 6.64 -9.37
C SER A 304 -14.53 6.18 -8.16
N MET A 305 -13.82 5.06 -8.27
CA MET A 305 -12.87 4.61 -7.24
C MET A 305 -11.76 5.63 -6.99
N ASN A 306 -11.30 6.32 -8.04
CA ASN A 306 -10.32 7.40 -7.90
C ASN A 306 -10.85 8.57 -7.05
N ASP A 307 -12.14 8.89 -7.11
CA ASP A 307 -12.74 9.92 -6.28
C ASP A 307 -12.80 9.47 -4.81
N VAL A 308 -13.18 8.21 -4.56
CA VAL A 308 -13.19 7.61 -3.22
C VAL A 308 -11.81 7.70 -2.58
N ILE A 309 -10.78 7.23 -3.31
CA ILE A 309 -9.38 7.27 -2.85
C ILE A 309 -8.90 8.71 -2.66
N SER A 310 -9.15 9.59 -3.63
CA SER A 310 -8.72 11.00 -3.56
C SER A 310 -9.32 11.72 -2.37
N HIS A 311 -10.60 11.50 -2.09
CA HIS A 311 -11.28 12.08 -0.93
C HIS A 311 -10.66 11.63 0.39
N ILE A 312 -10.40 10.33 0.56
CA ILE A 312 -9.80 9.85 1.81
C ILE A 312 -8.35 10.29 1.95
N CYS A 313 -7.54 10.22 0.88
CA CYS A 313 -6.15 10.68 0.89
C CYS A 313 -6.05 12.17 1.24
N THR A 314 -6.87 13.01 0.61
CA THR A 314 -6.93 14.44 0.90
C THR A 314 -7.23 14.71 2.38
N LYS A 315 -8.25 14.03 2.93
CA LYS A 315 -8.58 14.13 4.36
C LYS A 315 -7.42 13.68 5.25
N MET A 316 -6.73 12.58 4.91
CA MET A 316 -5.61 12.09 5.71
C MET A 316 -4.44 13.06 5.70
N ILE A 317 -4.07 13.59 4.54
CA ILE A 317 -2.99 14.59 4.40
C ILE A 317 -3.31 15.85 5.20
N GLN A 318 -4.52 16.39 5.03
CA GLN A 318 -4.94 17.62 5.72
C GLN A 318 -5.02 17.48 7.24
N ARG A 319 -5.46 16.30 7.73
CA ARG A 319 -5.65 16.05 9.16
C ARG A 319 -4.38 15.59 9.89
N HIS A 320 -3.27 15.34 9.15
CA HIS A 320 -1.97 14.97 9.73
C HIS A 320 -0.86 15.95 9.34
N PRO A 321 -1.01 17.25 9.67
CA PRO A 321 0.01 18.25 9.32
C PRO A 321 1.34 18.05 10.04
N HIS A 322 1.41 17.17 11.03
CA HIS A 322 2.65 16.76 11.71
C HIS A 322 3.42 15.66 10.96
N VAL A 323 2.78 14.98 10.01
CA VAL A 323 3.41 13.97 9.15
C VAL A 323 3.72 14.55 7.77
N PHE A 324 2.76 15.26 7.19
CA PHE A 324 2.83 15.77 5.82
C PHE A 324 3.19 17.27 5.73
N GLY A 325 3.43 17.93 6.86
CA GLY A 325 3.76 19.34 6.95
C GLY A 325 4.81 19.63 8.03
N SER A 326 4.78 20.84 8.61
CA SER A 326 5.77 21.30 9.58
C SER A 326 5.25 21.37 11.03
N ALA A 327 4.05 20.88 11.32
CA ALA A 327 3.51 20.89 12.68
C ALA A 327 4.19 19.80 13.54
N HIS A 328 4.36 20.08 14.84
CA HIS A 328 4.86 19.10 15.81
C HIS A 328 3.83 18.91 16.92
N TYR A 329 3.63 17.67 17.35
CA TYR A 329 2.81 17.28 18.48
C TYR A 329 3.59 16.32 19.37
N ASP A 330 3.52 16.52 20.68
CA ASP A 330 4.33 15.78 21.63
C ASP A 330 3.61 14.54 22.18
N SER A 331 2.29 14.43 21.98
CA SER A 331 1.50 13.32 22.51
C SER A 331 0.38 12.87 21.56
N PRO A 332 -0.06 11.59 21.67
CA PRO A 332 -1.24 11.11 20.95
C PRO A 332 -2.51 11.92 21.25
N GLN A 333 -2.61 12.51 22.45
CA GLN A 333 -3.75 13.33 22.84
C GLN A 333 -3.78 14.65 22.06
N ASP A 334 -2.64 15.31 21.88
CA ASP A 334 -2.53 16.54 21.09
C ASP A 334 -2.97 16.31 19.64
N VAL A 335 -2.59 15.16 19.08
CA VAL A 335 -3.03 14.74 17.74
C VAL A 335 -4.56 14.57 17.70
N ALA A 336 -5.15 13.89 18.69
CA ALA A 336 -6.60 13.67 18.75
C ALA A 336 -7.38 14.98 18.90
N ASP A 337 -6.92 15.90 19.74
CA ASP A 337 -7.55 17.19 19.97
C ASP A 337 -7.46 18.09 18.73
N ARG A 338 -6.33 18.07 18.05
CA ARG A 338 -6.17 18.81 16.78
C ARG A 338 -7.03 18.23 15.66
N TRP A 339 -7.12 16.91 15.56
CA TRP A 339 -8.00 16.22 14.63
C TRP A 339 -9.47 16.67 14.77
N GLU A 340 -9.97 16.69 16.00
CA GLU A 340 -11.36 17.15 16.25
C GLU A 340 -11.51 18.66 15.95
N THR A 341 -10.47 19.45 16.11
CA THR A 341 -10.46 20.88 15.76
C THR A 341 -10.55 21.07 14.25
N ILE A 342 -9.68 20.40 13.48
CA ILE A 342 -9.67 20.46 12.01
C ILE A 342 -11.04 20.03 11.47
N LYS A 343 -11.58 18.91 11.97
CA LYS A 343 -12.87 18.39 11.58
C LYS A 343 -14.02 19.38 11.86
N ARG A 344 -13.92 20.15 12.93
CA ARG A 344 -14.88 21.21 13.28
C ARG A 344 -14.78 22.40 12.32
N GLU A 345 -13.57 22.78 11.96
CA GLU A 345 -13.28 23.84 10.96
C GLU A 345 -13.85 23.46 9.59
N GLU A 346 -13.73 22.19 9.18
CA GLU A 346 -14.28 21.65 7.92
C GLU A 346 -15.82 21.68 7.89
N THR A 347 -16.49 21.32 9.00
CA THR A 347 -17.95 21.26 9.06
C THR A 347 -18.60 22.63 9.29
N GLY A 348 -17.83 23.63 9.74
CA GLY A 348 -18.33 24.98 9.99
C GLY A 348 -19.32 25.11 11.14
N SER A 349 -19.51 24.07 11.96
CA SER A 349 -20.46 24.05 13.09
C SER A 349 -20.10 25.08 14.15
N ARG A 350 -21.02 26.02 14.42
CA ARG A 350 -20.81 27.14 15.35
C ARG A 350 -21.43 26.87 16.72
N THR A 351 -22.49 26.08 16.79
CA THR A 351 -23.21 25.80 18.01
C THR A 351 -23.18 24.32 18.38
N VAL A 352 -23.48 23.99 19.65
CA VAL A 352 -23.58 22.60 20.10
C VAL A 352 -24.71 21.88 19.36
N SER A 353 -25.85 22.56 19.15
CA SER A 353 -27.01 21.99 18.42
C SER A 353 -26.63 21.63 16.96
N GLU A 354 -25.93 22.51 16.26
CA GLU A 354 -25.42 22.23 14.90
C GLU A 354 -24.48 21.01 14.93
N SER A 355 -23.55 20.98 15.89
CA SER A 355 -22.63 19.85 16.06
C SER A 355 -23.34 18.53 16.36
N LEU A 356 -24.44 18.52 17.09
CA LEU A 356 -25.28 17.33 17.33
C LEU A 356 -26.00 16.89 16.06
N ASN A 357 -26.50 17.85 15.28
CA ASN A 357 -27.19 17.57 14.00
C ASN A 357 -26.26 17.03 12.91
N ASP A 358 -24.93 17.26 13.02
CA ASP A 358 -23.93 16.67 12.12
C ASP A 358 -23.76 15.15 12.29
N VAL A 359 -24.30 14.58 13.36
CA VAL A 359 -24.28 13.12 13.56
C VAL A 359 -25.38 12.49 12.74
N SER A 360 -24.98 11.66 11.76
CA SER A 360 -25.96 10.99 10.89
C SER A 360 -26.94 10.12 11.69
N PRO A 361 -28.27 10.31 11.52
CA PRO A 361 -29.28 9.48 12.14
C PRO A 361 -29.37 8.08 11.51
N ALA A 362 -28.71 7.83 10.39
CA ALA A 362 -28.69 6.53 9.70
C ALA A 362 -27.79 5.51 10.38
N LEU A 363 -27.01 5.90 11.39
CA LEU A 363 -26.16 4.98 12.15
C LEU A 363 -26.99 4.00 12.99
N PRO A 364 -26.48 2.77 13.28
CA PRO A 364 -27.05 1.89 14.30
C PRO A 364 -27.27 2.65 15.62
N SER A 365 -28.36 2.36 16.32
CA SER A 365 -28.83 3.21 17.43
C SER A 365 -27.81 3.44 18.54
N LEU A 366 -27.03 2.41 18.92
CA LEU A 366 -25.99 2.57 19.94
C LEU A 366 -24.81 3.39 19.42
N LYS A 367 -24.43 3.21 18.15
CA LYS A 367 -23.39 3.99 17.49
C LYS A 367 -23.82 5.45 17.32
N TYR A 368 -25.08 5.70 17.01
CA TYR A 368 -25.67 7.03 16.98
C TYR A 368 -25.60 7.70 18.34
N ALA A 369 -26.06 7.00 19.38
CA ALA A 369 -26.10 7.48 20.76
C ALA A 369 -24.69 7.83 21.30
N ILE A 370 -23.68 6.96 21.08
CA ILE A 370 -22.31 7.23 21.54
C ILE A 370 -21.70 8.46 20.84
N LYS A 371 -21.96 8.64 19.54
CA LYS A 371 -21.50 9.83 18.80
C LYS A 371 -22.19 11.11 19.27
N VAL A 372 -23.48 11.06 19.56
CA VAL A 372 -24.23 12.18 20.13
C VAL A 372 -23.70 12.53 21.51
N ASN A 373 -23.44 11.56 22.38
CA ASN A 373 -22.84 11.78 23.70
C ASN A 373 -21.44 12.44 23.56
N LYS A 374 -20.58 11.92 22.69
CA LYS A 374 -19.25 12.50 22.42
C LYS A 374 -19.34 13.97 22.00
N LYS A 375 -20.28 14.31 21.13
CA LYS A 375 -20.53 15.69 20.71
C LYS A 375 -21.09 16.57 21.85
N ALA A 376 -22.03 16.04 22.63
CA ALA A 376 -22.63 16.75 23.76
C ALA A 376 -21.62 17.09 24.86
N MET A 377 -20.55 16.30 25.03
CA MET A 377 -19.45 16.58 25.98
C MET A 377 -18.71 17.88 25.66
N GLN A 378 -18.89 18.47 24.49
CA GLN A 378 -18.39 19.82 24.21
C GLN A 378 -19.08 20.87 25.09
N PHE A 379 -20.31 20.57 25.56
CA PHE A 379 -21.02 21.39 26.52
C PHE A 379 -20.59 20.99 27.94
N PRO A 380 -19.93 21.90 28.72
CA PRO A 380 -19.34 21.55 30.00
C PRO A 380 -20.31 20.95 31.02
N ALA A 381 -21.58 21.37 31.00
CA ALA A 381 -22.61 20.86 31.91
C ALA A 381 -23.05 19.39 31.58
N TRP A 382 -22.66 18.84 30.42
CA TRP A 382 -22.88 17.44 30.07
C TRP A 382 -21.69 16.55 30.44
N ARG A 383 -20.56 17.14 30.83
CA ARG A 383 -19.37 16.37 31.24
C ARG A 383 -19.61 15.75 32.59
N SER A 384 -19.45 14.44 32.68
CA SER A 384 -19.57 13.67 33.91
C SER A 384 -18.40 12.69 34.03
N ASN A 385 -18.21 12.12 35.21
CA ASN A 385 -17.30 11.00 35.44
C ASN A 385 -18.07 9.69 35.58
N THR A 386 -17.35 8.57 35.49
CA THR A 386 -17.91 7.24 35.57
C THR A 386 -18.73 7.00 36.84
N ALA A 387 -18.27 7.48 38.01
CA ALA A 387 -18.95 7.27 39.29
C ALA A 387 -20.27 8.04 39.39
N GLU A 388 -20.28 9.28 38.95
CA GLU A 388 -21.48 10.13 38.92
C GLU A 388 -22.53 9.55 37.96
N LEU A 389 -22.10 9.19 36.73
CA LEU A 389 -22.99 8.61 35.72
C LEU A 389 -23.58 7.27 36.16
N ALA A 390 -22.76 6.38 36.78
CA ALA A 390 -23.22 5.13 37.35
C ALA A 390 -24.26 5.36 38.47
N GLY A 391 -24.12 6.42 39.27
CA GLY A 391 -25.10 6.84 40.25
C GLY A 391 -26.44 7.24 39.62
N VAL A 392 -26.42 7.99 38.53
CA VAL A 392 -27.64 8.36 37.78
C VAL A 392 -28.31 7.13 37.17
N ILE A 393 -27.54 6.21 36.57
CA ILE A 393 -28.07 4.96 35.99
C ILE A 393 -28.75 4.11 37.09
N ARG A 394 -28.09 3.94 38.24
CA ARG A 394 -28.68 3.20 39.38
C ARG A 394 -29.98 3.81 39.86
N ASN A 395 -30.08 5.13 39.99
CA ASN A 395 -31.32 5.82 40.38
C ASN A 395 -32.42 5.62 39.34
N LEU A 396 -32.13 5.66 38.06
CA LEU A 396 -33.08 5.40 37.00
C LEU A 396 -33.58 3.95 37.01
N SER A 397 -32.68 2.98 37.20
CA SER A 397 -33.06 1.56 37.23
C SER A 397 -33.91 1.20 38.44
N SER A 398 -33.69 1.80 39.63
CA SER A 398 -34.55 1.55 40.79
C SER A 398 -35.98 2.05 40.56
N ARG A 399 -36.15 3.14 39.83
CA ARG A 399 -37.52 3.66 39.46
C ARG A 399 -38.25 2.77 38.45
N LEU A 400 -37.58 1.96 37.71
CA LEU A 400 -38.15 1.04 36.75
C LEU A 400 -38.92 -0.11 37.43
N ALA A 401 -38.50 -0.50 38.63
CA ALA A 401 -39.10 -1.57 39.41
C ALA A 401 -40.51 -1.17 39.92
N ASP A 402 -40.79 0.14 40.04
CA ASP A 402 -42.04 0.67 40.64
C ASP A 402 -43.07 1.12 39.60
N ASP A 403 -42.76 1.08 38.29
CA ASP A 403 -43.59 1.69 37.25
C ASP A 403 -43.78 0.79 36.02
N HIS A 404 -45.05 0.61 35.63
CA HIS A 404 -45.46 -0.18 34.49
C HIS A 404 -46.29 0.68 33.52
N GLY A 405 -45.66 1.24 32.45
CA GLY A 405 -46.38 2.01 31.45
C GLY A 405 -45.50 2.94 30.59
N ALA A 406 -46.04 4.02 30.07
CA ALA A 406 -45.35 4.99 29.21
C ALA A 406 -44.11 5.65 29.87
N LEU A 407 -44.08 5.74 31.20
CA LEU A 407 -42.93 6.22 31.95
C LEU A 407 -41.80 5.21 31.91
N SER A 408 -42.10 3.91 31.90
CA SER A 408 -41.10 2.80 31.76
C SER A 408 -40.34 2.88 30.44
N GLU A 409 -41.02 3.08 29.31
CA GLU A 409 -40.37 3.26 27.98
C GLU A 409 -39.38 4.43 27.99
N ARG A 410 -39.80 5.55 28.57
CA ARG A 410 -38.94 6.75 28.67
C ARG A 410 -37.72 6.56 29.56
N ILE A 411 -37.84 5.80 30.65
CA ILE A 411 -36.72 5.46 31.54
C ILE A 411 -35.77 4.49 30.85
N MET A 412 -36.28 3.45 30.18
CA MET A 412 -35.51 2.50 29.40
C MET A 412 -34.66 3.20 28.32
N GLY A 413 -35.28 4.07 27.50
CA GLY A 413 -34.54 4.82 26.48
C GLY A 413 -33.43 5.69 27.08
N LYS A 414 -33.66 6.31 28.25
CA LYS A 414 -32.63 7.07 28.98
C LYS A 414 -31.52 6.16 29.50
N LEU A 415 -31.84 4.98 30.04
CA LEU A 415 -30.85 4.04 30.52
C LEU A 415 -29.91 3.58 29.37
N LEU A 416 -30.47 3.15 28.24
CA LEU A 416 -29.71 2.79 27.05
C LEU A 416 -28.79 3.92 26.61
N PHE A 417 -29.33 5.15 26.52
CA PHE A 417 -28.52 6.31 26.12
C PHE A 417 -27.40 6.62 27.10
N LEU A 418 -27.61 6.54 28.43
CA LEU A 418 -26.59 6.78 29.43
C LEU A 418 -25.56 5.62 29.52
N CYS A 419 -25.99 4.38 29.26
CA CYS A 419 -25.05 3.26 29.12
C CYS A 419 -24.06 3.48 27.98
N THR A 420 -24.51 4.00 26.82
CA THR A 420 -23.56 4.33 25.72
C THR A 420 -22.59 5.44 26.13
N TYR A 421 -23.01 6.39 26.96
CA TYR A 421 -22.11 7.42 27.50
C TYR A 421 -21.09 6.81 28.47
N LEU A 422 -21.52 5.86 29.32
CA LEU A 422 -20.61 5.15 30.25
C LEU A 422 -19.55 4.35 29.47
N CYS A 423 -19.94 3.66 28.39
CA CYS A 423 -19.00 2.98 27.49
C CYS A 423 -17.98 3.98 26.94
N HIS A 424 -18.42 5.13 26.46
CA HIS A 424 -17.52 6.14 25.91
C HIS A 424 -16.52 6.68 26.95
N LEU A 425 -16.94 6.92 28.19
CA LEU A 425 -16.04 7.37 29.27
C LEU A 425 -14.94 6.37 29.60
N ASN A 426 -15.20 5.07 29.38
CA ASN A 426 -14.25 3.99 29.56
C ASN A 426 -13.46 3.64 28.27
N GLY A 427 -13.55 4.44 27.22
CA GLY A 427 -12.85 4.21 25.95
C GLY A 427 -13.42 3.04 25.13
N GLN A 428 -14.65 2.62 25.40
CA GLN A 428 -15.28 1.45 24.81
C GLN A 428 -16.36 1.86 23.79
N ASP A 429 -16.58 1.01 22.78
CA ASP A 429 -17.68 1.18 21.81
C ASP A 429 -18.89 0.33 22.20
N SER A 430 -20.04 0.96 22.37
CA SER A 430 -21.25 0.29 22.86
C SER A 430 -21.84 -0.73 21.91
N GLU A 431 -21.69 -0.56 20.58
CA GLU A 431 -22.15 -1.51 19.57
C GLU A 431 -21.32 -2.81 19.66
N ILE A 432 -20.00 -2.66 19.67
CA ILE A 432 -19.04 -3.76 19.75
C ILE A 432 -19.20 -4.53 21.08
N ILE A 433 -19.33 -3.82 22.22
CA ILE A 433 -19.53 -4.47 23.52
C ILE A 433 -20.79 -5.30 23.55
N LEU A 434 -21.90 -4.73 23.07
CA LEU A 434 -23.19 -5.46 23.06
C LEU A 434 -23.08 -6.69 22.16
N HIS A 435 -22.48 -6.57 20.97
CA HIS A 435 -22.26 -7.69 20.06
C HIS A 435 -21.45 -8.80 20.73
N LYS A 436 -20.30 -8.46 21.34
CA LYS A 436 -19.47 -9.43 22.10
C LYS A 436 -20.23 -10.09 23.24
N THR A 437 -21.01 -9.33 23.98
CA THR A 437 -21.82 -9.84 25.08
C THR A 437 -22.88 -10.84 24.60
N VAL A 438 -23.54 -10.55 23.46
CA VAL A 438 -24.52 -11.47 22.87
C VAL A 438 -23.85 -12.76 22.40
N ASN A 439 -22.70 -12.65 21.73
CA ASN A 439 -21.96 -13.84 21.27
C ASN A 439 -21.44 -14.69 22.46
N ARG A 440 -20.95 -14.04 23.50
CA ARG A 440 -20.53 -14.70 24.73
C ARG A 440 -21.69 -15.42 25.41
N PHE A 441 -22.83 -14.77 25.51
CA PHE A 441 -24.06 -15.37 26.01
C PHE A 441 -24.45 -16.64 25.24
N LYS A 442 -24.45 -16.60 23.89
CA LYS A 442 -24.69 -17.78 23.04
C LYS A 442 -23.71 -18.91 23.36
N LYS A 443 -22.43 -18.59 23.43
CA LYS A 443 -21.36 -19.57 23.72
C LYS A 443 -21.52 -20.21 25.11
N CYS A 444 -21.96 -19.44 26.10
CA CYS A 444 -22.28 -20.01 27.45
C CYS A 444 -23.41 -21.05 27.36
N PHE A 445 -24.45 -20.79 26.57
CA PHE A 445 -25.52 -21.77 26.37
C PHE A 445 -25.02 -23.04 25.66
N GLU A 446 -24.25 -22.91 24.60
CA GLU A 446 -23.64 -24.03 23.88
C GLU A 446 -22.77 -24.88 24.81
N THR A 447 -22.01 -24.24 25.67
CA THR A 447 -21.17 -24.92 26.70
C THR A 447 -22.00 -25.69 27.71
N LEU A 448 -23.10 -25.08 28.21
CA LEU A 448 -24.03 -25.77 29.13
C LEU A 448 -24.71 -26.99 28.46
N GLU A 449 -25.07 -26.88 27.18
CA GLU A 449 -25.65 -28.00 26.43
C GLU A 449 -24.63 -29.13 26.23
N ASN A 450 -23.43 -28.78 25.79
CA ASN A 450 -22.34 -29.75 25.53
C ASN A 450 -21.90 -30.48 26.80
N ASN A 451 -21.88 -29.81 27.94
CA ASN A 451 -21.57 -30.39 29.26
C ASN A 451 -22.72 -31.23 29.84
N GLY A 452 -23.82 -31.35 29.12
CA GLY A 452 -24.98 -32.13 29.54
C GLY A 452 -25.80 -31.51 30.67
N PHE A 453 -25.57 -30.26 31.03
CA PHE A 453 -26.27 -29.54 32.11
C PHE A 453 -27.80 -29.65 31.99
N PHE A 454 -28.36 -29.46 30.78
CA PHE A 454 -29.80 -29.54 30.53
C PHE A 454 -30.34 -30.97 30.48
N LYS A 455 -29.47 -32.01 30.53
CA LYS A 455 -29.90 -33.40 30.74
C LYS A 455 -30.10 -33.70 32.22
N GLU A 456 -29.34 -33.03 33.09
CA GLU A 456 -29.42 -33.19 34.54
C GLU A 456 -30.47 -32.25 35.17
N LYS A 457 -30.58 -31.03 34.62
CA LYS A 457 -31.56 -30.00 35.03
C LYS A 457 -32.43 -29.60 33.88
N SER A 458 -33.73 -29.90 33.97
CA SER A 458 -34.68 -29.41 32.92
C SER A 458 -34.68 -27.90 32.85
N PRO A 459 -34.53 -27.30 31.66
CA PRO A 459 -34.63 -25.83 31.48
C PRO A 459 -35.90 -25.23 32.09
N GLU A 460 -37.02 -25.99 32.07
CA GLU A 460 -38.32 -25.59 32.61
C GLU A 460 -38.34 -25.50 34.13
N SER A 461 -37.40 -26.12 34.81
CA SER A 461 -37.29 -26.13 36.29
C SER A 461 -36.37 -25.05 36.85
N LEU A 462 -35.65 -24.31 35.97
CA LEU A 462 -34.70 -23.27 36.38
C LEU A 462 -35.41 -21.91 36.50
N THR A 463 -35.13 -21.21 37.58
CA THR A 463 -35.47 -19.80 37.68
C THR A 463 -34.45 -18.95 36.91
N PHE A 464 -34.89 -17.72 36.49
CA PHE A 464 -34.01 -16.76 35.86
C PHE A 464 -32.71 -16.49 36.65
N SER A 465 -32.85 -16.32 37.96
CA SER A 465 -31.72 -16.05 38.88
C SER A 465 -30.73 -17.21 38.94
N GLU A 466 -31.20 -18.44 38.96
CA GLU A 466 -30.34 -19.65 38.96
C GLU A 466 -29.59 -19.77 37.62
N LEU A 467 -30.30 -19.54 36.49
CA LEU A 467 -29.69 -19.58 35.18
C LEU A 467 -28.60 -18.52 35.04
N CYS A 468 -28.83 -17.29 35.51
CA CYS A 468 -27.83 -16.21 35.49
C CYS A 468 -26.57 -16.60 36.28
N VAL A 469 -26.70 -17.28 37.42
CA VAL A 469 -25.53 -17.74 38.20
C VAL A 469 -24.71 -18.75 37.41
N TYR A 470 -25.36 -19.69 36.71
CA TYR A 470 -24.67 -20.66 35.87
C TYR A 470 -23.99 -20.05 34.67
N LEU A 471 -24.66 -19.11 33.99
CA LEU A 471 -24.11 -18.41 32.86
C LEU A 471 -22.87 -17.58 33.25
N ASN A 472 -22.92 -16.87 34.38
CA ASN A 472 -21.78 -16.12 34.88
C ASN A 472 -20.59 -17.06 35.23
N HIS A 473 -20.85 -18.23 35.79
CA HIS A 473 -19.79 -19.19 36.09
C HIS A 473 -19.13 -19.76 34.84
N VAL A 474 -19.94 -20.09 33.84
CA VAL A 474 -19.43 -20.52 32.51
C VAL A 474 -18.69 -19.41 31.80
N GLU A 475 -19.14 -18.17 31.93
CA GLU A 475 -18.44 -17.01 31.35
C GLU A 475 -17.04 -16.83 31.93
N GLU A 476 -16.88 -16.99 33.27
CA GLU A 476 -15.59 -16.96 33.96
C GLU A 476 -14.67 -18.14 33.54
N GLU A 477 -15.22 -19.28 33.12
CA GLU A 477 -14.44 -20.43 32.64
C GLU A 477 -14.00 -20.32 31.19
N ILE A 478 -14.69 -19.49 30.39
CA ILE A 478 -14.42 -19.29 28.96
C ILE A 478 -13.42 -18.11 28.71
N GLU A 479 -13.36 -17.15 29.65
CA GLU A 479 -12.38 -16.06 29.62
C GLU A 479 -10.97 -16.54 30.00
#